data_5eee343311accd77e6b2cbc2c3551485
#
_entry.id   5eee343311accd77e6b2cbc2c3551485
#
_cell.length_a   1.000
_cell.length_b   1.000
_cell.length_c   1.000
_cell.angle_alpha   90.00
_cell.angle_beta   90.00
_cell.angle_gamma   90.00
#
_symmetry.space_group_name_H-M   'P 1'
#
loop_
_entity.id
_entity.type
_entity.pdbx_description
1 polymer ?
#
loop_
_entity_poly.entity_id
_entity_poly.type
_entity_poly.pdbx_seq_one_letter_code
_entity_poly.pdbx_strand_id
1 'polypeptide(L)'
;MSERQHSQEQSALLETLRALAKTRGITYRDISERLGLSEQTIKRFFGGQDATIGRLVDVCSIVGVDFFELVRLTETPQEKTFELTPGQDEFFASYPEFFAFYVKLRNNETIEEIQETHQLSEQSVYKYLRQLDKIGLVELSANNRYRLVHRGSLNFSKRSKLMIRIGKEMSDELYDFSIAKKGDGPLCLWSGSDGLATDTTIREFKQDLTTLLSQYRMRAHREGELLPRKNLVPFAWRMSIAAPFSYAISSERIPNLP
;
A
#
# COMPACT_ATOMS: atom_id res chain seq x y z
N MET A 1 -2.89 1.98 -28.99
CA MET A 1 -1.79 1.82 -28.00
C MET A 1 -0.49 1.94 -28.79
N SER A 2 0.41 2.81 -28.38
CA SER A 2 1.58 3.21 -29.17
C SER A 2 2.75 2.23 -28.99
N GLU A 3 3.53 1.95 -30.05
CA GLU A 3 4.78 1.15 -30.01
C GLU A 3 5.75 1.62 -28.91
N ARG A 4 5.73 2.90 -28.56
CA ARG A 4 6.53 3.46 -27.46
C ARG A 4 6.11 2.91 -26.09
N GLN A 5 4.84 2.62 -25.86
CA GLN A 5 4.33 2.10 -24.60
C GLN A 5 4.76 0.63 -24.41
N HIS A 6 4.65 -0.20 -25.47
CA HIS A 6 5.13 -1.59 -25.43
C HIS A 6 6.64 -1.69 -25.17
N SER A 7 7.43 -0.78 -25.78
CA SER A 7 8.87 -0.73 -25.56
C SER A 7 9.24 -0.35 -24.11
N GLN A 8 8.47 0.54 -23.48
CA GLN A 8 8.68 0.94 -22.10
C GLN A 8 8.33 -0.18 -21.10
N GLU A 9 7.21 -0.87 -21.33
CA GLU A 9 6.78 -2.01 -20.50
C GLU A 9 7.78 -3.17 -20.58
N GLN A 10 8.26 -3.49 -21.79
CA GLN A 10 9.29 -4.51 -21.99
C GLN A 10 10.60 -4.14 -21.28
N SER A 11 11.04 -2.90 -21.42
CA SER A 11 12.26 -2.41 -20.75
C SER A 11 12.17 -2.54 -19.25
N ALA A 12 11.03 -2.15 -18.66
CA ALA A 12 10.80 -2.25 -17.23
C ALA A 12 10.85 -3.71 -16.71
N LEU A 13 10.25 -4.67 -17.45
CA LEU A 13 10.33 -6.11 -17.13
C LEU A 13 11.78 -6.60 -17.12
N LEU A 14 12.56 -6.24 -18.13
CA LEU A 14 13.94 -6.66 -18.26
C LEU A 14 14.85 -6.04 -17.20
N GLU A 15 14.63 -4.78 -16.83
CA GLU A 15 15.36 -4.11 -15.76
C GLU A 15 15.08 -4.76 -14.39
N THR A 16 13.81 -5.05 -14.10
CA THR A 16 13.41 -5.75 -12.87
C THR A 16 14.05 -7.13 -12.80
N LEU A 17 13.99 -7.91 -13.88
CA LEU A 17 14.58 -9.24 -13.94
C LEU A 17 16.11 -9.21 -13.77
N ARG A 18 16.76 -8.18 -14.36
CA ARG A 18 18.21 -7.94 -14.17
C ARG A 18 18.55 -7.63 -12.72
N ALA A 19 17.76 -6.78 -12.07
CA ALA A 19 17.96 -6.45 -10.65
C ALA A 19 17.79 -7.68 -9.75
N LEU A 20 16.77 -8.50 -10.00
CA LEU A 20 16.54 -9.76 -9.28
C LEU A 20 17.70 -10.75 -9.45
N ALA A 21 18.17 -10.94 -10.69
CA ALA A 21 19.31 -11.79 -10.96
C ALA A 21 20.55 -11.33 -10.18
N LYS A 22 20.83 -10.01 -10.21
CA LYS A 22 21.95 -9.42 -9.46
C LYS A 22 21.82 -9.63 -7.95
N THR A 23 20.65 -9.41 -7.38
CA THR A 23 20.38 -9.59 -5.94
C THR A 23 20.56 -11.04 -5.51
N ARG A 24 20.25 -11.99 -6.38
CA ARG A 24 20.41 -13.44 -6.14
C ARG A 24 21.79 -13.99 -6.53
N GLY A 25 22.72 -13.11 -6.92
CA GLY A 25 24.08 -13.50 -7.32
C GLY A 25 24.17 -14.28 -8.62
N ILE A 26 23.11 -14.24 -9.45
CA ILE A 26 23.04 -14.96 -10.73
C ILE A 26 23.65 -14.09 -11.82
N THR A 27 24.72 -14.57 -12.44
CA THR A 27 25.45 -13.85 -13.51
C THR A 27 24.88 -14.17 -14.89
N TYR A 28 25.23 -13.36 -15.88
CA TYR A 28 24.89 -13.64 -17.28
C TYR A 28 25.51 -14.97 -17.77
N ARG A 29 26.67 -15.34 -17.23
CA ARG A 29 27.32 -16.61 -17.50
C ARG A 29 26.48 -17.76 -16.98
N ASP A 30 25.96 -17.69 -15.75
CA ASP A 30 25.10 -18.75 -15.19
C ASP A 30 23.82 -18.94 -16.01
N ILE A 31 23.23 -17.83 -16.47
CA ILE A 31 22.04 -17.86 -17.35
C ILE A 31 22.40 -18.48 -18.70
N SER A 32 23.53 -18.10 -19.28
CA SER A 32 23.98 -18.58 -20.57
C SER A 32 24.26 -20.11 -20.55
N GLU A 33 24.92 -20.58 -19.52
CA GLU A 33 25.20 -22.00 -19.32
C GLU A 33 23.92 -22.84 -19.16
N ARG A 34 22.96 -22.35 -18.37
CA ARG A 34 21.68 -23.06 -18.13
C ARG A 34 20.75 -23.08 -19.35
N LEU A 35 20.81 -22.06 -20.21
CA LEU A 35 20.00 -21.98 -21.43
C LEU A 35 20.69 -22.53 -22.67
N GLY A 36 21.99 -22.90 -22.58
CA GLY A 36 22.76 -23.31 -23.73
C GLY A 36 22.96 -22.18 -24.76
N LEU A 37 23.02 -20.93 -24.33
CA LEU A 37 23.15 -19.75 -25.15
C LEU A 37 24.51 -19.06 -24.90
N SER A 38 24.94 -18.16 -25.82
CA SER A 38 26.13 -17.36 -25.56
C SER A 38 25.81 -16.21 -24.59
N GLU A 39 26.80 -15.77 -23.80
CA GLU A 39 26.66 -14.59 -22.94
C GLU A 39 26.26 -13.32 -23.75
N GLN A 40 26.72 -13.23 -24.99
CA GLN A 40 26.35 -12.12 -25.86
C GLN A 40 24.85 -12.15 -26.19
N THR A 41 24.26 -13.34 -26.36
CA THR A 41 22.80 -13.49 -26.55
C THR A 41 22.05 -13.05 -25.30
N ILE A 42 22.55 -13.38 -24.10
CA ILE A 42 21.94 -12.93 -22.84
C ILE A 42 22.04 -11.40 -22.69
N LYS A 43 23.17 -10.80 -23.06
CA LYS A 43 23.31 -9.33 -23.07
C LYS A 43 22.32 -8.66 -24.01
N ARG A 44 22.12 -9.21 -25.21
CA ARG A 44 21.14 -8.71 -26.19
C ARG A 44 19.71 -8.87 -25.68
N PHE A 45 19.39 -10.00 -25.06
CA PHE A 45 18.10 -10.22 -24.40
C PHE A 45 17.80 -9.13 -23.35
N PHE A 46 18.72 -8.89 -22.43
CA PHE A 46 18.56 -7.82 -21.42
C PHE A 46 18.63 -6.41 -22.02
N GLY A 47 19.14 -6.27 -23.24
CA GLY A 47 19.08 -5.04 -24.05
C GLY A 47 17.77 -4.85 -24.82
N GLY A 48 16.82 -5.78 -24.70
CA GLY A 48 15.51 -5.71 -25.36
C GLY A 48 15.49 -6.19 -26.82
N GLN A 49 16.62 -6.60 -27.38
CA GLN A 49 16.72 -6.93 -28.80
C GLN A 49 16.14 -8.30 -29.17
N ASP A 50 16.18 -9.27 -28.26
CA ASP A 50 15.74 -10.66 -28.49
C ASP A 50 14.80 -11.14 -27.36
N ALA A 51 14.05 -10.24 -26.74
CA ALA A 51 13.21 -10.53 -25.58
C ALA A 51 11.83 -11.05 -26.00
N THR A 52 11.75 -12.32 -26.36
CA THR A 52 10.48 -13.03 -26.54
C THR A 52 9.89 -13.45 -25.18
N ILE A 53 8.57 -13.62 -25.11
CA ILE A 53 7.89 -14.09 -23.89
C ILE A 53 8.44 -15.45 -23.43
N GLY A 54 8.67 -16.39 -24.35
CA GLY A 54 9.26 -17.71 -24.02
C GLY A 54 10.61 -17.56 -23.34
N ARG A 55 11.53 -16.78 -23.91
CA ARG A 55 12.85 -16.53 -23.31
C ARG A 55 12.76 -15.80 -21.97
N LEU A 56 11.79 -14.91 -21.83
CA LEU A 56 11.55 -14.22 -20.57
C LEU A 56 11.14 -15.20 -19.46
N VAL A 57 10.23 -16.13 -19.77
CA VAL A 57 9.80 -17.22 -18.86
C VAL A 57 10.98 -18.13 -18.48
N ASP A 58 11.81 -18.50 -19.44
CA ASP A 58 12.98 -19.36 -19.19
C ASP A 58 13.98 -18.66 -18.25
N VAL A 59 14.28 -17.38 -18.48
CA VAL A 59 15.17 -16.60 -17.60
C VAL A 59 14.54 -16.39 -16.22
N CYS A 60 13.24 -16.16 -16.13
CA CYS A 60 12.52 -16.08 -14.85
C CYS A 60 12.71 -17.36 -14.03
N SER A 61 12.54 -18.52 -14.66
CA SER A 61 12.73 -19.81 -13.99
C SER A 61 14.15 -19.99 -13.43
N ILE A 62 15.17 -19.53 -14.17
CA ILE A 62 16.56 -19.57 -13.71
C ILE A 62 16.80 -18.62 -12.54
N VAL A 63 16.20 -17.45 -12.60
CA VAL A 63 16.28 -16.44 -11.52
C VAL A 63 15.47 -16.87 -10.31
N GLY A 64 14.53 -17.80 -10.45
CA GLY A 64 13.70 -18.34 -9.37
C GLY A 64 12.45 -17.49 -9.10
N VAL A 65 11.90 -16.86 -10.13
CA VAL A 65 10.61 -16.17 -10.11
C VAL A 65 9.72 -16.71 -11.22
N ASP A 66 8.40 -16.68 -11.06
CA ASP A 66 7.50 -16.92 -12.18
C ASP A 66 7.25 -15.62 -12.98
N PHE A 67 6.74 -15.77 -14.20
CA PHE A 67 6.47 -14.63 -15.09
C PHE A 67 5.47 -13.63 -14.49
N PHE A 68 4.43 -14.13 -13.83
CA PHE A 68 3.45 -13.26 -13.19
C PHE A 68 4.02 -12.54 -11.97
N GLU A 69 4.93 -13.20 -11.25
CA GLU A 69 5.68 -12.58 -10.16
C GLU A 69 6.61 -11.48 -10.70
N LEU A 70 7.31 -11.72 -11.82
CA LEU A 70 8.11 -10.68 -12.48
C LEU A 70 7.24 -9.50 -12.91
N VAL A 71 6.10 -9.73 -13.55
CA VAL A 71 5.16 -8.67 -13.91
C VAL A 71 4.73 -7.89 -12.68
N ARG A 72 4.39 -8.57 -11.60
CA ARG A 72 4.03 -7.93 -10.32
C ARG A 72 5.14 -7.08 -9.72
N LEU A 73 6.39 -7.53 -9.84
CA LEU A 73 7.56 -6.82 -9.33
C LEU A 73 7.97 -5.65 -10.23
N THR A 74 7.73 -5.80 -11.55
CA THR A 74 8.03 -4.76 -12.55
C THR A 74 7.00 -3.65 -12.55
N GLU A 75 5.75 -4.02 -12.42
CA GLU A 75 4.76 -3.04 -12.08
C GLU A 75 5.21 -2.43 -10.74
N THR A 76 6.09 -1.40 -10.80
CA THR A 76 5.98 -0.31 -9.83
C THR A 76 4.63 0.30 -10.17
N PRO A 77 3.55 -0.06 -9.52
CA PRO A 77 2.32 0.65 -9.76
C PRO A 77 2.70 2.06 -9.35
N GLN A 78 2.61 3.00 -10.23
CA GLN A 78 2.29 4.33 -9.75
C GLN A 78 1.03 4.08 -8.95
N GLU A 79 1.22 3.94 -7.64
CA GLU A 79 0.12 3.84 -6.70
C GLU A 79 -0.74 5.05 -7.08
N LYS A 80 -1.88 4.79 -7.74
CA LYS A 80 -2.82 5.87 -8.01
C LYS A 80 -3.29 6.34 -6.65
N THR A 81 -2.49 7.19 -6.06
CA THR A 81 -2.82 7.83 -4.80
C THR A 81 -3.65 9.06 -5.10
N PHE A 82 -4.60 9.33 -4.26
CA PHE A 82 -5.29 10.61 -4.28
C PHE A 82 -5.29 11.19 -2.87
N GLU A 83 -5.34 12.49 -2.79
CA GLU A 83 -5.51 13.23 -1.55
C GLU A 83 -6.90 13.87 -1.53
N LEU A 84 -7.49 13.97 -0.36
CA LEU A 84 -8.71 14.74 -0.19
C LEU A 84 -8.43 16.21 -0.51
N THR A 85 -9.33 16.83 -1.24
CA THR A 85 -9.30 18.30 -1.36
C THR A 85 -9.47 18.95 0.02
N PRO A 86 -9.00 20.17 0.24
CA PRO A 86 -9.19 20.86 1.52
C PRO A 86 -10.64 20.88 2.01
N GLY A 87 -11.61 21.03 1.09
CA GLY A 87 -13.03 21.01 1.43
C GLY A 87 -13.54 19.63 1.84
N GLN A 88 -13.07 18.55 1.19
CA GLN A 88 -13.41 17.17 1.57
C GLN A 88 -12.80 16.80 2.91
N ASP A 89 -11.55 17.19 3.16
CA ASP A 89 -10.86 16.97 4.43
C ASP A 89 -11.56 17.68 5.59
N GLU A 90 -11.94 18.95 5.39
CA GLU A 90 -12.69 19.72 6.38
C GLU A 90 -14.08 19.16 6.63
N PHE A 91 -14.77 18.71 5.57
CA PHE A 91 -16.07 18.06 5.69
C PHE A 91 -15.97 16.81 6.55
N PHE A 92 -15.03 15.93 6.26
CA PHE A 92 -14.83 14.71 7.06
C PHE A 92 -14.32 15.01 8.48
N ALA A 93 -13.51 16.04 8.67
CA ALA A 93 -13.14 16.49 10.00
C ALA A 93 -14.33 16.99 10.81
N SER A 94 -15.33 17.60 10.17
CA SER A 94 -16.56 18.07 10.81
C SER A 94 -17.56 16.92 11.05
N TYR A 95 -17.59 15.94 10.17
CA TYR A 95 -18.56 14.83 10.15
C TYR A 95 -17.84 13.49 9.94
N PRO A 96 -17.11 12.98 10.95
CA PRO A 96 -16.27 11.76 10.81
C PRO A 96 -17.07 10.50 10.49
N GLU A 97 -18.36 10.45 10.79
CA GLU A 97 -19.26 9.35 10.40
C GLU A 97 -19.38 9.20 8.88
N PHE A 98 -19.29 10.27 8.10
CA PHE A 98 -19.23 10.20 6.65
C PHE A 98 -17.91 9.63 6.15
N PHE A 99 -16.81 9.90 6.84
CA PHE A 99 -15.52 9.28 6.53
C PHE A 99 -15.56 7.78 6.83
N ALA A 100 -16.12 7.38 7.97
CA ALA A 100 -16.28 5.96 8.33
C ALA A 100 -17.11 5.22 7.27
N PHE A 101 -18.22 5.79 6.84
CA PHE A 101 -19.06 5.22 5.77
C PHE A 101 -18.28 5.13 4.44
N TYR A 102 -17.57 6.19 4.05
CA TYR A 102 -16.76 6.22 2.83
C TYR A 102 -15.66 5.17 2.83
N VAL A 103 -14.96 4.95 3.97
CA VAL A 103 -13.94 3.90 4.12
C VAL A 103 -14.55 2.52 3.88
N LYS A 104 -15.75 2.24 4.36
CA LYS A 104 -16.44 0.96 4.11
C LYS A 104 -16.72 0.72 2.63
N LEU A 105 -17.21 1.76 1.93
CA LEU A 105 -17.41 1.69 0.47
C LEU A 105 -16.08 1.40 -0.26
N ARG A 106 -14.99 2.00 0.18
CA ARG A 106 -13.65 1.77 -0.37
C ARG A 106 -13.12 0.36 -0.08
N ASN A 107 -13.53 -0.22 1.03
CA ASN A 107 -13.22 -1.60 1.40
C ASN A 107 -14.13 -2.61 0.68
N ASN A 108 -14.88 -2.18 -0.35
CA ASN A 108 -15.82 -2.99 -1.09
C ASN A 108 -16.91 -3.66 -0.21
N GLU A 109 -17.26 -3.04 0.93
CA GLU A 109 -18.44 -3.46 1.69
C GLU A 109 -19.68 -3.09 0.90
N THR A 110 -20.61 -4.03 0.78
CA THR A 110 -21.88 -3.76 0.10
C THR A 110 -22.78 -2.86 0.95
N ILE A 111 -23.73 -2.19 0.31
CA ILE A 111 -24.69 -1.34 1.03
C ILE A 111 -25.47 -2.17 2.06
N GLU A 112 -25.84 -3.38 1.70
CA GLU A 112 -26.58 -4.33 2.54
C GLU A 112 -25.74 -4.72 3.77
N GLU A 113 -24.45 -5.05 3.61
CA GLU A 113 -23.56 -5.36 4.70
C GLU A 113 -23.39 -4.17 5.66
N ILE A 114 -23.24 -2.95 5.13
CA ILE A 114 -23.14 -1.73 5.93
C ILE A 114 -24.42 -1.45 6.69
N GLN A 115 -25.59 -1.63 6.04
CA GLN A 115 -26.90 -1.46 6.67
C GLN A 115 -27.09 -2.44 7.82
N GLU A 116 -26.83 -3.72 7.58
CA GLU A 116 -26.97 -4.76 8.59
C GLU A 116 -26.04 -4.54 9.77
N THR A 117 -24.74 -4.30 9.51
CA THR A 117 -23.73 -4.13 10.56
C THR A 117 -23.99 -2.90 11.43
N HIS A 118 -24.47 -1.78 10.83
CA HIS A 118 -24.65 -0.51 11.52
C HIS A 118 -26.13 -0.16 11.75
N GLN A 119 -27.06 -1.07 11.45
CA GLN A 119 -28.51 -0.87 11.60
C GLN A 119 -29.01 0.40 10.94
N LEU A 120 -28.49 0.69 9.74
CA LEU A 120 -28.85 1.91 8.99
C LEU A 120 -30.16 1.70 8.22
N SER A 121 -31.03 2.71 8.26
CA SER A 121 -32.19 2.76 7.36
C SER A 121 -31.74 3.10 5.93
N GLU A 122 -32.56 2.70 4.95
CA GLU A 122 -32.36 3.09 3.53
C GLU A 122 -32.25 4.60 3.35
N GLN A 123 -33.05 5.37 4.11
CA GLN A 123 -33.02 6.82 4.08
C GLN A 123 -31.65 7.35 4.59
N SER A 124 -31.08 6.76 5.62
CA SER A 124 -29.76 7.13 6.13
C SER A 124 -28.67 6.83 5.10
N VAL A 125 -28.69 5.65 4.50
CA VAL A 125 -27.76 5.28 3.42
C VAL A 125 -27.85 6.25 2.25
N TYR A 126 -29.07 6.59 1.80
CA TYR A 126 -29.26 7.57 0.74
C TYR A 126 -28.64 8.93 1.11
N LYS A 127 -28.81 9.41 2.35
CA LYS A 127 -28.22 10.67 2.81
C LYS A 127 -26.69 10.60 2.79
N TYR A 128 -26.09 9.51 3.22
CA TYR A 128 -24.63 9.30 3.14
C TYR A 128 -24.14 9.36 1.69
N LEU A 129 -24.72 8.56 0.82
CA LEU A 129 -24.34 8.52 -0.59
C LEU A 129 -24.54 9.85 -1.29
N ARG A 130 -25.67 10.52 -1.05
CA ARG A 130 -25.99 11.83 -1.62
C ARG A 130 -24.99 12.91 -1.21
N GLN A 131 -24.55 12.89 0.04
CA GLN A 131 -23.57 13.86 0.51
C GLN A 131 -22.18 13.57 -0.05
N LEU A 132 -21.80 12.30 -0.15
CA LEU A 132 -20.53 11.88 -0.77
C LEU A 132 -20.50 12.22 -2.27
N ASP A 133 -21.64 12.10 -2.96
CA ASP A 133 -21.81 12.53 -4.36
C ASP A 133 -21.63 14.05 -4.49
N LYS A 134 -22.26 14.81 -3.61
CA LYS A 134 -22.18 16.27 -3.61
C LYS A 134 -20.74 16.78 -3.42
N ILE A 135 -19.93 16.09 -2.64
CA ILE A 135 -18.51 16.45 -2.44
C ILE A 135 -17.57 15.77 -3.44
N GLY A 136 -18.10 15.05 -4.44
CA GLY A 136 -17.33 14.48 -5.55
C GLY A 136 -16.48 13.26 -5.20
N LEU A 137 -16.86 12.48 -4.20
CA LEU A 137 -16.17 11.25 -3.82
C LEU A 137 -16.81 9.99 -4.38
N VAL A 138 -18.10 10.04 -4.65
CA VAL A 138 -18.85 9.01 -5.35
C VAL A 138 -19.67 9.63 -6.48
N GLU A 139 -20.07 8.84 -7.45
CA GLU A 139 -21.10 9.19 -8.43
C GLU A 139 -22.33 8.34 -8.11
N LEU A 140 -23.41 9.00 -7.68
CA LEU A 140 -24.64 8.34 -7.29
C LEU A 140 -25.57 8.19 -8.50
N SER A 141 -26.08 6.99 -8.70
CA SER A 141 -27.09 6.64 -9.72
C SER A 141 -28.41 6.22 -9.06
N ALA A 142 -29.41 5.92 -9.89
CA ALA A 142 -30.70 5.42 -9.39
C ALA A 142 -30.55 4.16 -8.52
N ASN A 143 -31.49 3.96 -7.58
CA ASN A 143 -31.54 2.81 -6.67
C ASN A 143 -30.28 2.65 -5.80
N ASN A 144 -29.72 3.75 -5.28
CA ASN A 144 -28.51 3.77 -4.43
C ASN A 144 -27.28 3.10 -5.07
N ARG A 145 -27.27 2.93 -6.39
CA ARG A 145 -26.08 2.48 -7.10
C ARG A 145 -25.06 3.61 -7.10
N TYR A 146 -23.83 3.29 -6.77
CA TYR A 146 -22.75 4.27 -6.72
C TYR A 146 -21.49 3.76 -7.41
N ARG A 147 -20.64 4.68 -7.79
CA ARG A 147 -19.27 4.44 -8.27
C ARG A 147 -18.31 5.33 -7.51
N LEU A 148 -17.23 4.77 -7.00
CA LEU A 148 -16.14 5.59 -6.41
C LEU A 148 -15.45 6.41 -7.51
N VAL A 149 -15.30 7.71 -7.29
CA VAL A 149 -14.57 8.60 -8.22
C VAL A 149 -13.08 8.26 -8.23
N HIS A 150 -12.52 7.94 -7.05
CA HIS A 150 -11.13 7.56 -6.90
C HIS A 150 -11.01 6.16 -6.30
N ARG A 151 -10.35 5.24 -7.01
CA ARG A 151 -10.10 3.87 -6.55
C ARG A 151 -8.70 3.66 -5.99
N GLY A 152 -7.77 4.61 -6.20
CA GLY A 152 -6.40 4.54 -5.70
C GLY A 152 -6.30 4.65 -4.18
N SER A 153 -5.12 4.47 -3.62
CA SER A 153 -4.88 4.63 -2.17
C SER A 153 -5.11 6.06 -1.72
N LEU A 154 -5.82 6.21 -0.62
CA LEU A 154 -6.05 7.52 0.01
C LEU A 154 -4.83 7.92 0.82
N ASN A 155 -4.20 9.03 0.44
CA ASN A 155 -3.16 9.67 1.21
C ASN A 155 -3.72 10.88 1.98
N PHE A 156 -3.12 11.15 3.11
CA PHE A 156 -3.45 12.32 3.90
C PHE A 156 -2.29 13.31 3.90
N SER A 157 -2.59 14.57 3.70
CA SER A 157 -1.59 15.61 3.86
C SER A 157 -1.13 15.69 5.33
N LYS A 158 0.08 16.18 5.56
CA LYS A 158 0.60 16.40 6.94
C LYS A 158 -0.27 17.38 7.75
N ARG A 159 -1.12 18.15 7.09
CA ARG A 159 -2.02 19.16 7.70
C ARG A 159 -3.48 18.77 7.61
N SER A 160 -3.78 17.49 7.35
CA SER A 160 -5.15 16.99 7.31
C SER A 160 -5.86 17.27 8.63
N LYS A 161 -6.94 18.05 8.59
CA LYS A 161 -7.78 18.33 9.75
C LYS A 161 -8.47 17.07 10.26
N LEU A 162 -8.86 16.20 9.33
CA LEU A 162 -9.41 14.88 9.66
C LEU A 162 -8.41 14.06 10.47
N MET A 163 -7.17 13.93 9.98
CA MET A 163 -6.15 13.15 10.69
C MET A 163 -5.74 13.75 12.03
N ILE A 164 -5.74 15.05 12.16
CA ILE A 164 -5.53 15.72 13.46
C ILE A 164 -6.65 15.33 14.44
N ARG A 165 -7.89 15.27 13.97
CA ARG A 165 -9.05 14.94 14.81
C ARG A 165 -9.12 13.47 15.21
N ILE A 166 -9.01 12.56 14.24
CA ILE A 166 -9.27 11.12 14.47
C ILE A 166 -8.00 10.26 14.53
N GLY A 167 -6.86 10.82 14.09
CA GLY A 167 -5.62 10.03 13.96
C GLY A 167 -5.11 9.48 15.28
N LYS A 168 -5.28 10.24 16.37
CA LYS A 168 -4.92 9.78 17.71
C LYS A 168 -5.81 8.62 18.15
N GLU A 169 -7.14 8.78 18.04
CA GLU A 169 -8.10 7.72 18.41
C GLU A 169 -7.83 6.44 17.63
N MET A 170 -7.63 6.54 16.32
CA MET A 170 -7.28 5.37 15.47
C MET A 170 -5.96 4.72 15.87
N SER A 171 -4.99 5.49 16.35
CA SER A 171 -3.70 4.97 16.80
C SER A 171 -3.82 4.29 18.16
N ASP A 172 -4.59 4.89 19.07
CA ASP A 172 -4.86 4.33 20.39
C ASP A 172 -5.67 3.02 20.27
N GLU A 173 -6.70 2.97 19.42
CA GLU A 173 -7.46 1.75 19.15
C GLU A 173 -6.58 0.62 18.61
N LEU A 174 -5.69 0.93 17.63
CA LEU A 174 -4.77 -0.05 17.06
C LEU A 174 -3.76 -0.53 18.11
N TYR A 175 -3.24 0.37 18.94
CA TYR A 175 -2.34 0.05 20.03
C TYR A 175 -3.02 -0.87 21.04
N ASP A 176 -4.21 -0.52 21.52
CA ASP A 176 -4.99 -1.30 22.47
C ASP A 176 -5.34 -2.69 21.91
N PHE A 177 -5.71 -2.76 20.63
CA PHE A 177 -5.97 -4.03 19.96
C PHE A 177 -4.73 -4.91 19.90
N SER A 178 -3.58 -4.33 19.56
CA SER A 178 -2.33 -5.08 19.38
C SER A 178 -1.77 -5.61 20.70
N ILE A 179 -1.93 -4.85 21.80
CA ILE A 179 -1.36 -5.20 23.12
C ILE A 179 -2.39 -5.92 24.00
N ALA A 180 -3.58 -5.32 24.18
CA ALA A 180 -4.50 -5.74 25.23
C ALA A 180 -5.30 -6.98 24.86
N LYS A 181 -5.57 -7.23 23.60
CA LYS A 181 -6.52 -8.29 23.22
C LYS A 181 -5.90 -9.53 22.62
N LYS A 182 -4.83 -9.45 21.87
CA LYS A 182 -4.33 -10.61 21.10
C LYS A 182 -2.92 -10.42 20.54
N GLY A 183 -2.03 -9.75 21.25
CA GLY A 183 -0.64 -9.58 20.81
C GLY A 183 0.10 -10.87 20.44
N ASP A 184 -0.47 -12.03 20.79
CA ASP A 184 0.06 -13.36 20.48
C ASP A 184 -0.54 -13.99 19.22
N GLY A 185 -1.39 -13.28 18.48
CA GLY A 185 -1.96 -13.77 17.22
C GLY A 185 -0.94 -13.73 16.07
N PRO A 186 -0.94 -14.72 15.16
CA PRO A 186 0.03 -14.81 14.05
C PRO A 186 -0.05 -13.63 13.07
N LEU A 187 -1.10 -12.82 13.14
CA LEU A 187 -1.32 -11.66 12.31
C LEU A 187 -1.11 -10.31 13.04
N CYS A 188 -0.67 -10.34 14.30
CA CYS A 188 -0.40 -9.13 15.08
C CYS A 188 1.11 -8.93 15.22
N LEU A 189 1.55 -7.70 15.07
CA LEU A 189 2.92 -7.28 15.34
C LEU A 189 2.89 -5.97 16.13
N TRP A 190 3.51 -6.00 17.30
CA TRP A 190 3.90 -4.79 18.01
C TRP A 190 5.42 -4.73 18.10
N SER A 191 6.02 -3.64 17.67
CA SER A 191 7.46 -3.46 17.70
C SER A 191 7.81 -1.99 17.85
N GLY A 192 8.84 -1.72 18.59
CA GLY A 192 9.43 -0.39 18.74
C GLY A 192 10.86 -0.52 19.22
N SER A 193 11.67 0.48 18.88
CA SER A 193 13.04 0.63 19.35
C SER A 193 13.39 2.11 19.38
N ASP A 194 14.30 2.48 20.26
CA ASP A 194 14.93 3.78 20.33
C ASP A 194 16.46 3.62 20.39
N GLY A 195 17.17 4.65 20.00
CA GLY A 195 18.63 4.62 19.99
C GLY A 195 19.22 5.83 19.30
N LEU A 196 20.54 5.79 19.13
CA LEU A 196 21.29 6.80 18.42
C LEU A 196 21.71 6.28 17.05
N ALA A 197 21.44 7.06 16.02
CA ALA A 197 21.82 6.74 14.66
C ALA A 197 22.27 8.01 13.92
N THR A 198 23.01 7.83 12.83
CA THR A 198 23.36 8.94 11.95
C THR A 198 22.13 9.42 11.17
N ASP A 199 22.15 10.67 10.72
CA ASP A 199 21.11 11.23 9.84
C ASP A 199 20.93 10.37 8.56
N THR A 200 22.04 9.86 8.01
CA THR A 200 22.03 8.96 6.84
C THR A 200 21.26 7.67 7.14
N THR A 201 21.57 6.98 8.22
CA THR A 201 20.88 5.76 8.64
C THR A 201 19.39 5.98 8.83
N ILE A 202 19.00 7.12 9.44
CA ILE A 202 17.57 7.44 9.64
C ILE A 202 16.86 7.69 8.31
N ARG A 203 17.52 8.34 7.35
CA ARG A 203 16.95 8.56 6.00
C ARG A 203 16.78 7.26 5.22
N GLU A 204 17.80 6.40 5.25
CA GLU A 204 17.76 5.08 4.61
C GLU A 204 16.65 4.24 5.21
N PHE A 205 16.57 4.12 6.53
CA PHE A 205 15.50 3.40 7.21
C PHE A 205 14.10 3.92 6.83
N LYS A 206 13.92 5.26 6.80
CA LYS A 206 12.66 5.86 6.37
C LYS A 206 12.33 5.48 4.93
N GLN A 207 13.30 5.49 4.03
CA GLN A 207 13.12 5.17 2.62
C GLN A 207 12.73 3.70 2.44
N ASP A 208 13.46 2.79 3.06
CA ASP A 208 13.24 1.35 3.00
C ASP A 208 11.86 1.00 3.55
N LEU A 209 11.51 1.55 4.71
CA LEU A 209 10.21 1.36 5.32
C LEU A 209 9.07 1.89 4.44
N THR A 210 9.23 3.07 3.84
CA THR A 210 8.23 3.65 2.95
C THR A 210 8.02 2.76 1.72
N THR A 211 9.10 2.23 1.15
CA THR A 211 9.07 1.30 0.01
C THR A 211 8.36 0.01 0.39
N LEU A 212 8.73 -0.60 1.52
CA LEU A 212 8.10 -1.83 2.01
C LEU A 212 6.59 -1.65 2.23
N LEU A 213 6.20 -0.61 2.95
CA LEU A 213 4.79 -0.32 3.22
C LEU A 213 3.98 -0.08 1.94
N SER A 214 4.58 0.60 0.96
CA SER A 214 3.95 0.83 -0.34
C SER A 214 3.70 -0.49 -1.08
N GLN A 215 4.69 -1.38 -1.13
CA GLN A 215 4.57 -2.70 -1.77
C GLN A 215 3.40 -3.52 -1.18
N TYR A 216 3.32 -3.60 0.16
CA TYR A 216 2.24 -4.36 0.81
C TYR A 216 0.87 -3.70 0.68
N ARG A 217 0.80 -2.37 0.67
CA ARG A 217 -0.45 -1.64 0.40
C ARG A 217 -0.99 -1.94 -0.99
N MET A 218 -0.12 -1.91 -2.00
CA MET A 218 -0.49 -2.24 -3.37
C MET A 218 -0.94 -3.69 -3.52
N ARG A 219 -0.24 -4.61 -2.86
CA ARG A 219 -0.64 -6.03 -2.85
C ARG A 219 -2.02 -6.19 -2.22
N ALA A 220 -2.26 -5.59 -1.06
CA ALA A 220 -3.56 -5.65 -0.40
C ALA A 220 -4.68 -5.03 -1.23
N HIS A 221 -4.41 -3.91 -1.92
CA HIS A 221 -5.39 -3.31 -2.83
C HIS A 221 -5.76 -4.25 -3.97
N ARG A 222 -4.76 -4.88 -4.61
CA ARG A 222 -4.98 -5.86 -5.68
C ARG A 222 -5.75 -7.09 -5.20
N GLU A 223 -5.39 -7.63 -4.04
CA GLU A 223 -6.12 -8.75 -3.42
C GLU A 223 -7.58 -8.37 -3.16
N GLY A 224 -7.83 -7.13 -2.69
CA GLY A 224 -9.17 -6.59 -2.50
C GLY A 224 -10.02 -6.46 -3.78
N GLU A 225 -9.38 -6.28 -4.93
CA GLU A 225 -10.06 -6.24 -6.24
C GLU A 225 -10.32 -7.64 -6.83
N LEU A 226 -9.45 -8.60 -6.55
CA LEU A 226 -9.45 -9.91 -7.20
C LEU A 226 -10.10 -11.02 -6.38
N LEU A 227 -10.09 -10.92 -5.05
CA LEU A 227 -10.53 -11.98 -4.16
C LEU A 227 -11.89 -11.68 -3.54
N PRO A 228 -12.73 -12.71 -3.32
CA PRO A 228 -13.96 -12.57 -2.56
C PRO A 228 -13.68 -12.09 -1.14
N ARG A 229 -14.48 -11.17 -0.62
CA ARG A 229 -14.28 -10.55 0.71
C ARG A 229 -14.12 -11.57 1.84
N LYS A 230 -14.83 -12.71 1.78
CA LYS A 230 -14.71 -13.80 2.78
C LYS A 230 -13.30 -14.38 2.93
N ASN A 231 -12.44 -14.16 1.92
CA ASN A 231 -11.05 -14.60 1.91
C ASN A 231 -10.08 -13.48 2.35
N LEU A 232 -10.60 -12.30 2.71
CA LEU A 232 -9.82 -11.14 3.09
C LEU A 232 -9.97 -10.86 4.58
N VAL A 233 -8.87 -10.44 5.19
CA VAL A 233 -8.84 -10.03 6.60
C VAL A 233 -8.58 -8.53 6.65
N PRO A 234 -9.43 -7.74 7.32
CA PRO A 234 -9.14 -6.33 7.53
C PRO A 234 -7.89 -6.16 8.40
N PHE A 235 -7.00 -5.29 7.96
CA PHE A 235 -5.78 -5.01 8.71
C PHE A 235 -5.45 -3.51 8.69
N ALA A 236 -4.72 -3.06 9.69
CA ALA A 236 -4.24 -1.69 9.77
C ALA A 236 -2.83 -1.64 10.35
N TRP A 237 -2.07 -0.63 9.97
CA TRP A 237 -0.81 -0.26 10.62
C TRP A 237 -0.72 1.24 10.83
N ARG A 238 0.01 1.62 11.85
CA ARG A 238 0.39 3.00 12.13
C ARG A 238 1.85 3.01 12.54
N MET A 239 2.63 3.87 11.92
CA MET A 239 4.06 4.00 12.21
C MET A 239 4.45 5.46 12.19
N SER A 240 5.30 5.86 13.12
CA SER A 240 5.92 7.18 13.15
C SER A 240 7.40 7.06 13.47
N ILE A 241 8.18 7.86 12.76
CA ILE A 241 9.60 8.01 12.97
C ILE A 241 9.82 9.49 13.27
N ALA A 242 10.46 9.80 14.38
CA ALA A 242 10.81 11.16 14.77
C ALA A 242 12.32 11.23 15.10
N ALA A 243 12.99 12.22 14.53
CA ALA A 243 14.36 12.53 14.85
C ALA A 243 14.60 14.05 14.65
N PRO A 244 15.24 14.73 15.61
CA PRO A 244 15.58 14.24 16.95
C PRO A 244 14.35 14.06 17.83
N PHE A 245 14.34 13.00 18.62
CA PHE A 245 13.25 12.70 19.54
C PHE A 245 13.78 12.22 20.88
N SER A 246 13.19 12.71 21.95
CA SER A 246 13.42 12.22 23.29
C SER A 246 12.10 12.07 24.04
N TYR A 247 12.00 11.05 24.88
CA TYR A 247 10.81 10.87 25.69
C TYR A 247 10.79 11.87 26.84
N ALA A 248 9.84 12.79 26.84
CA ALA A 248 9.67 13.76 27.92
C ALA A 248 9.52 13.08 29.30
N ILE A 249 8.81 11.97 29.35
CA ILE A 249 8.59 11.18 30.56
C ILE A 249 9.92 10.68 31.18
N SER A 250 10.92 10.33 30.35
CA SER A 250 12.19 9.84 30.88
C SER A 250 13.03 10.96 31.50
N SER A 251 12.98 12.18 30.96
CA SER A 251 13.70 13.32 31.54
C SER A 251 13.08 13.88 32.81
N GLU A 252 11.75 13.76 32.97
CA GLU A 252 11.04 14.23 34.16
C GLU A 252 11.14 13.23 35.35
N ARG A 253 11.52 11.98 35.08
CA ARG A 253 11.55 10.91 36.10
C ARG A 253 12.93 10.57 36.60
N ILE A 254 13.94 11.35 36.30
CA ILE A 254 15.30 11.18 36.83
C ILE A 254 15.54 12.23 37.94
N PRO A 255 15.15 11.97 39.20
CA PRO A 255 15.40 12.89 40.30
C PRO A 255 16.88 12.79 40.73
N ASN A 256 17.36 13.84 41.36
CA ASN A 256 18.58 13.73 42.14
C ASN A 256 18.34 12.81 43.32
N LEU A 257 19.11 11.74 43.42
CA LEU A 257 19.09 10.85 44.55
C LEU A 257 19.91 11.46 45.68
N PRO A 258 19.49 11.30 46.97
CA PRO A 258 20.22 11.84 48.10
C PRO A 258 21.59 11.18 48.31
#